data_2ce18b3a114454e1dd9869bf60617fa1
#
_entry.id   2ce18b3a114454e1dd9869bf60617fa1
#
_cell.length_a   1.000
_cell.length_b   1.000
_cell.length_c   1.000
_cell.angle_alpha   90.00
_cell.angle_beta   90.00
_cell.angle_gamma   90.00
#
_symmetry.space_group_name_H-M   'P 1'
#
loop_
_entity.id
_entity.type
_entity.pdbx_description
1 polymer ?
#
loop_
_entity_poly.entity_id
_entity_poly.type
_entity_poly.pdbx_seq_one_letter_code
_entity_poly.pdbx_strand_id
1 'polypeptide(L)'
;MKHRLVNWSAALRIIVGMLLSFYSCVTLANSVQPLGNVSVSKDVIVAEQREQLLAEYSQNEALPIDQRAAATVNLGMYYGPNSIIAVARASRSEHPQMRLAAIQAAEQWQGKAKWDVVSPMLDDVDRDVEAQAVRTLIVLWPKLSGEYLDRLAPAIDRHLTLLSNDLDGDLERAWIYTLQSKFQQAELIYLDRYENHQEPRVAIAYAEYLKGIDDDEHAQSILKQTLIEFPESAALHYSLGLSYLRIGERMKALRRLRNAYELESMNGSYGYTYATLAREHDVEAAITVYRAIYQDHEQPAYLYALCDTLLVAGQDANQCLAELESVAPQDVVSKLKKLYQPN
;
A
#
# COMPACT_ATOMS: atom_id res chain seq x y z
N MET A 1 32.22 -5.79 22.45
CA MET A 1 30.80 -5.67 22.09
C MET A 1 30.71 -5.47 20.58
N LYS A 2 30.36 -6.51 19.82
CA LYS A 2 30.26 -6.45 18.35
C LYS A 2 28.80 -6.16 18.00
N HIS A 3 28.50 -4.96 17.52
CA HIS A 3 27.21 -4.62 16.92
C HIS A 3 27.04 -5.48 15.66
N ARG A 4 26.13 -6.45 15.71
CA ARG A 4 25.63 -7.14 14.51
C ARG A 4 24.75 -6.16 13.74
N LEU A 5 25.24 -5.69 12.61
CA LEU A 5 24.45 -4.99 11.60
C LEU A 5 23.36 -5.95 11.11
N VAL A 6 22.14 -5.73 11.57
CA VAL A 6 20.95 -6.42 11.05
C VAL A 6 20.74 -5.96 9.61
N ASN A 7 20.55 -6.92 8.74
CA ASN A 7 20.51 -6.73 7.28
C ASN A 7 19.21 -6.00 6.86
N TRP A 8 19.30 -4.69 6.74
CA TRP A 8 18.21 -3.73 6.48
C TRP A 8 17.54 -3.86 5.11
N SER A 9 18.05 -4.75 4.24
CA SER A 9 17.53 -4.90 2.89
C SER A 9 16.10 -5.46 2.80
N ALA A 10 15.63 -6.19 3.81
CA ALA A 10 14.30 -6.79 3.81
C ALA A 10 13.21 -5.79 4.27
N ALA A 11 13.47 -5.03 5.33
CA ALA A 11 12.53 -4.02 5.84
C ALA A 11 12.34 -2.85 4.85
N LEU A 12 13.43 -2.43 4.18
CA LEU A 12 13.38 -1.39 3.15
C LEU A 12 12.61 -1.83 1.90
N ARG A 13 12.65 -3.12 1.55
CA ARG A 13 11.89 -3.67 0.42
C ARG A 13 10.38 -3.74 0.69
N ILE A 14 9.96 -3.92 1.94
CA ILE A 14 8.55 -3.87 2.35
C ILE A 14 8.03 -2.43 2.28
N ILE A 15 8.83 -1.44 2.69
CA ILE A 15 8.48 -0.01 2.63
C ILE A 15 8.30 0.45 1.17
N VAL A 16 9.17 0.01 0.25
CA VAL A 16 9.06 0.34 -1.18
C VAL A 16 7.84 -0.32 -1.84
N GLY A 17 7.46 -1.52 -1.40
CA GLY A 17 6.24 -2.20 -1.89
C GLY A 17 4.94 -1.52 -1.46
N MET A 18 4.90 -0.91 -0.27
CA MET A 18 3.73 -0.17 0.23
C MET A 18 3.57 1.22 -0.42
N LEU A 19 4.66 1.86 -0.87
CA LEU A 19 4.62 3.19 -1.46
C LEU A 19 3.95 3.23 -2.85
N LEU A 20 3.85 2.12 -3.55
CA LEU A 20 3.18 2.03 -4.85
C LEU A 20 1.65 1.90 -4.75
N SER A 21 1.10 1.62 -3.55
CA SER A 21 -0.34 1.47 -3.32
C SER A 21 -1.08 2.81 -3.10
N PHE A 22 -0.36 3.92 -2.90
CA PHE A 22 -0.97 5.19 -2.48
C PHE A 22 -1.69 5.98 -3.58
N TYR A 23 -1.37 5.73 -4.86
CA TYR A 23 -2.04 6.46 -5.95
C TYR A 23 -3.47 6.00 -6.23
N SER A 24 -3.83 4.77 -5.84
CA SER A 24 -5.18 4.23 -6.05
C SER A 24 -6.20 4.61 -4.96
N CYS A 25 -5.76 5.18 -3.83
CA CYS A 25 -6.64 5.36 -2.66
C CYS A 25 -7.34 6.73 -2.57
N VAL A 26 -6.98 7.72 -3.40
CA VAL A 26 -7.52 9.10 -3.20
C VAL A 26 -8.89 9.30 -3.83
N THR A 27 -9.31 8.48 -4.80
CA THR A 27 -10.57 8.71 -5.52
C THR A 27 -11.72 7.75 -5.19
N LEU A 28 -11.50 6.68 -4.41
CA LEU A 28 -12.55 5.71 -4.06
C LEU A 28 -12.79 5.50 -2.55
N ALA A 29 -12.21 6.35 -1.70
CA ALA A 29 -12.37 6.26 -0.24
C ALA A 29 -13.82 6.53 0.26
N ASN A 30 -14.77 6.86 -0.61
CA ASN A 30 -16.13 7.24 -0.20
C ASN A 30 -17.22 6.18 -0.43
N SER A 31 -16.91 4.96 -0.88
CA SER A 31 -17.97 3.99 -1.18
C SER A 31 -17.82 2.57 -0.62
N VAL A 32 -16.72 2.24 0.02
CA VAL A 32 -16.62 0.94 0.71
C VAL A 32 -16.53 1.20 2.21
N GLN A 33 -17.68 1.16 2.88
CA GLN A 33 -17.69 1.06 4.34
C GLN A 33 -16.92 -0.21 4.75
N PRO A 34 -16.04 -0.13 5.76
CA PRO A 34 -15.47 -1.34 6.33
C PRO A 34 -16.62 -2.24 6.74
N LEU A 35 -16.52 -3.52 6.42
CA LEU A 35 -17.50 -4.54 6.80
C LEU A 35 -17.87 -4.33 8.28
N GLY A 36 -19.11 -3.89 8.51
CA GLY A 36 -19.69 -3.93 9.83
C GLY A 36 -19.50 -5.34 10.37
N ASN A 37 -18.93 -5.42 11.56
CA ASN A 37 -18.61 -6.62 12.32
C ASN A 37 -19.43 -7.84 11.91
N VAL A 38 -18.93 -8.65 11.00
CA VAL A 38 -19.27 -10.06 10.99
C VAL A 38 -18.59 -10.58 12.26
N SER A 39 -19.34 -10.68 13.35
CA SER A 39 -18.88 -11.32 14.58
C SER A 39 -18.69 -12.80 14.30
N VAL A 40 -17.57 -13.11 13.66
CA VAL A 40 -17.03 -14.48 13.69
C VAL A 40 -16.64 -14.70 15.14
N SER A 41 -17.23 -15.71 15.78
CA SER A 41 -16.92 -16.05 17.16
C SER A 41 -15.42 -16.03 17.37
N LYS A 42 -14.96 -15.49 18.50
CA LYS A 42 -13.54 -15.34 18.86
C LYS A 42 -12.85 -16.69 19.17
N ASP A 43 -13.25 -17.77 18.53
CA ASP A 43 -12.52 -19.01 18.54
C ASP A 43 -11.28 -18.83 17.66
N VAL A 44 -10.11 -19.20 18.16
CA VAL A 44 -8.80 -19.05 17.52
C VAL A 44 -8.83 -19.72 16.13
N ILE A 45 -9.16 -18.93 15.11
CA ILE A 45 -9.15 -19.38 13.72
C ILE A 45 -7.73 -19.20 13.20
N VAL A 46 -7.05 -20.32 12.96
CA VAL A 46 -5.73 -20.34 12.32
C VAL A 46 -5.77 -19.59 10.97
N ALA A 47 -4.69 -18.89 10.60
CA ALA A 47 -4.65 -18.09 9.37
C ALA A 47 -5.11 -18.84 8.10
N GLU A 48 -4.82 -20.13 8.00
CA GLU A 48 -5.27 -21.02 6.92
C GLU A 48 -6.80 -21.22 6.90
N GLN A 49 -7.42 -21.33 8.08
CA GLN A 49 -8.88 -21.43 8.20
C GLN A 49 -9.55 -20.10 7.83
N ARG A 50 -8.90 -18.97 8.15
CA ARG A 50 -9.39 -17.64 7.78
C ARG A 50 -9.34 -17.42 6.27
N GLU A 51 -8.24 -17.83 5.60
CA GLU A 51 -8.12 -17.81 4.13
C GLU A 51 -9.24 -18.65 3.49
N GLN A 52 -9.44 -19.87 3.96
CA GLN A 52 -10.50 -20.76 3.46
C GLN A 52 -11.89 -20.13 3.65
N LEU A 53 -12.17 -19.60 4.83
CA LEU A 53 -13.45 -18.96 5.13
C LEU A 53 -13.72 -17.75 4.21
N LEU A 54 -12.72 -16.88 4.00
CA LEU A 54 -12.83 -15.77 3.07
C LEU A 54 -13.08 -16.24 1.63
N ALA A 55 -12.42 -17.32 1.20
CA ALA A 55 -12.65 -17.90 -0.11
C ALA A 55 -14.08 -18.46 -0.27
N GLU A 56 -14.61 -19.12 0.77
CA GLU A 56 -16.00 -19.58 0.81
C GLU A 56 -16.98 -18.41 0.74
N TYR A 57 -16.77 -17.34 1.53
CA TYR A 57 -17.60 -16.13 1.48
C TYR A 57 -17.58 -15.45 0.12
N SER A 58 -16.40 -15.29 -0.47
CA SER A 58 -16.23 -14.71 -1.82
C SER A 58 -17.03 -15.46 -2.89
N GLN A 59 -17.16 -16.78 -2.76
CA GLN A 59 -17.82 -17.65 -3.75
C GLN A 59 -19.28 -17.96 -3.42
N ASN A 60 -19.78 -17.58 -2.26
CA ASN A 60 -21.14 -17.89 -1.84
C ASN A 60 -22.17 -16.95 -2.47
N GLU A 61 -22.84 -17.40 -3.53
CA GLU A 61 -23.84 -16.63 -4.26
C GLU A 61 -25.11 -16.26 -3.44
N ALA A 62 -25.32 -16.89 -2.31
CA ALA A 62 -26.41 -16.53 -1.39
C ALA A 62 -26.11 -15.26 -0.58
N LEU A 63 -24.85 -14.81 -0.53
CA LEU A 63 -24.47 -13.58 0.15
C LEU A 63 -24.63 -12.36 -0.76
N PRO A 64 -24.89 -11.17 -0.16
CA PRO A 64 -24.88 -9.89 -0.88
C PRO A 64 -23.54 -9.66 -1.59
N ILE A 65 -23.60 -9.01 -2.76
CA ILE A 65 -22.43 -8.79 -3.61
C ILE A 65 -21.33 -7.98 -2.92
N ASP A 66 -21.68 -7.01 -2.09
CA ASP A 66 -20.77 -6.20 -1.32
C ASP A 66 -19.97 -7.02 -0.29
N GLN A 67 -20.62 -7.98 0.37
CA GLN A 67 -19.94 -8.89 1.31
C GLN A 67 -18.99 -9.85 0.58
N ARG A 68 -19.41 -10.37 -0.58
CA ARG A 68 -18.56 -11.21 -1.43
C ARG A 68 -17.34 -10.43 -1.95
N ALA A 69 -17.56 -9.21 -2.41
CA ALA A 69 -16.49 -8.32 -2.88
C ALA A 69 -15.50 -8.01 -1.76
N ALA A 70 -15.98 -7.65 -0.57
CA ALA A 70 -15.13 -7.39 0.58
C ALA A 70 -14.31 -8.62 1.01
N ALA A 71 -14.91 -9.82 1.02
CA ALA A 71 -14.18 -11.06 1.26
C ALA A 71 -13.10 -11.29 0.20
N THR A 72 -13.41 -11.00 -1.07
CA THR A 72 -12.45 -11.12 -2.19
C THR A 72 -11.26 -10.17 -2.01
N VAL A 73 -11.49 -8.90 -1.66
CA VAL A 73 -10.41 -7.93 -1.38
C VAL A 73 -9.50 -8.43 -0.26
N ASN A 74 -10.09 -8.93 0.83
CA ASN A 74 -9.33 -9.43 1.97
C ASN A 74 -8.47 -10.67 1.64
N LEU A 75 -8.83 -11.45 0.61
CA LEU A 75 -8.00 -12.55 0.12
C LEU A 75 -6.66 -12.08 -0.45
N GLY A 76 -6.53 -10.81 -0.81
CA GLY A 76 -5.26 -10.22 -1.25
C GLY A 76 -4.14 -10.32 -0.21
N MET A 77 -4.46 -10.40 1.07
CA MET A 77 -3.48 -10.58 2.15
C MET A 77 -2.89 -11.99 2.21
N TYR A 78 -3.43 -12.95 1.46
CA TYR A 78 -3.03 -14.35 1.47
C TYR A 78 -2.47 -14.76 0.10
N TYR A 79 -1.56 -15.74 0.13
CA TYR A 79 -0.89 -16.28 -1.07
C TYR A 79 -1.14 -17.79 -1.24
N GLY A 80 -2.11 -18.31 -0.52
CA GLY A 80 -2.48 -19.72 -0.57
C GLY A 80 -3.30 -20.07 -1.82
N PRO A 81 -3.47 -21.38 -2.09
CA PRO A 81 -4.27 -21.86 -3.23
C PRO A 81 -5.71 -21.38 -3.18
N ASN A 82 -6.32 -21.29 -2.00
CA ASN A 82 -7.70 -20.84 -1.83
C ASN A 82 -7.88 -19.39 -2.29
N SER A 83 -6.96 -18.50 -1.90
CA SER A 83 -6.97 -17.10 -2.30
C SER A 83 -6.80 -16.97 -3.81
N ILE A 84 -5.78 -17.61 -4.39
CA ILE A 84 -5.49 -17.52 -5.82
C ILE A 84 -6.70 -18.00 -6.65
N ILE A 85 -7.30 -19.13 -6.29
CA ILE A 85 -8.45 -19.70 -7.00
C ILE A 85 -9.68 -18.82 -6.86
N ALA A 86 -10.00 -18.35 -5.64
CA ALA A 86 -11.19 -17.55 -5.40
C ALA A 86 -11.09 -16.18 -6.10
N VAL A 87 -9.94 -15.49 -6.02
CA VAL A 87 -9.71 -14.22 -6.70
C VAL A 87 -9.71 -14.39 -8.23
N ALA A 88 -9.10 -15.47 -8.75
CA ALA A 88 -9.14 -15.77 -10.18
C ALA A 88 -10.56 -16.11 -10.70
N ARG A 89 -11.45 -16.64 -9.85
CA ARG A 89 -12.88 -16.79 -10.19
C ARG A 89 -13.61 -15.45 -10.16
N ALA A 90 -13.36 -14.63 -9.12
CA ALA A 90 -13.93 -13.30 -8.99
C ALA A 90 -13.57 -12.40 -10.18
N SER A 91 -12.34 -12.51 -10.73
CA SER A 91 -11.90 -11.75 -11.90
C SER A 91 -12.67 -12.08 -13.20
N ARG A 92 -13.44 -13.17 -13.22
CA ARG A 92 -14.28 -13.60 -14.34
C ARG A 92 -15.77 -13.51 -14.03
N SER A 93 -16.14 -12.88 -12.94
CA SER A 93 -17.54 -12.70 -12.53
C SER A 93 -18.29 -11.82 -13.53
N GLU A 94 -19.59 -12.07 -13.72
CA GLU A 94 -20.49 -11.20 -14.50
C GLU A 94 -20.64 -9.82 -13.83
N HIS A 95 -20.45 -9.73 -12.50
CA HIS A 95 -20.59 -8.51 -11.74
C HIS A 95 -19.29 -7.67 -11.75
N PRO A 96 -19.30 -6.43 -12.29
CA PRO A 96 -18.12 -5.56 -12.30
C PRO A 96 -17.51 -5.36 -10.90
N GLN A 97 -18.33 -5.26 -9.86
CA GLN A 97 -17.89 -5.11 -8.49
C GLN A 97 -17.00 -6.26 -8.01
N MET A 98 -17.28 -7.50 -8.41
CA MET A 98 -16.44 -8.66 -8.10
C MET A 98 -15.12 -8.61 -8.88
N ARG A 99 -15.14 -8.16 -10.14
CA ARG A 99 -13.91 -8.01 -10.94
C ARG A 99 -13.02 -6.91 -10.37
N LEU A 100 -13.60 -5.77 -9.94
CA LEU A 100 -12.86 -4.73 -9.21
C LEU A 100 -12.24 -5.26 -7.91
N ALA A 101 -13.01 -6.02 -7.12
CA ALA A 101 -12.51 -6.64 -5.90
C ALA A 101 -11.35 -7.61 -6.17
N ALA A 102 -11.39 -8.34 -7.28
CA ALA A 102 -10.30 -9.22 -7.71
C ALA A 102 -9.03 -8.43 -8.08
N ILE A 103 -9.17 -7.29 -8.75
CA ILE A 103 -8.04 -6.39 -9.04
C ILE A 103 -7.44 -5.87 -7.74
N GLN A 104 -8.26 -5.37 -6.80
CA GLN A 104 -7.81 -4.87 -5.50
C GLN A 104 -7.08 -5.94 -4.68
N ALA A 105 -7.59 -7.16 -4.67
CA ALA A 105 -6.88 -8.28 -4.04
C ALA A 105 -5.51 -8.53 -4.69
N ALA A 106 -5.47 -8.55 -6.03
CA ALA A 106 -4.25 -8.79 -6.78
C ALA A 106 -3.22 -7.66 -6.67
N GLU A 107 -3.60 -6.45 -6.28
CA GLU A 107 -2.69 -5.33 -6.00
C GLU A 107 -1.66 -5.68 -4.90
N GLN A 108 -2.06 -6.51 -3.94
CA GLN A 108 -1.18 -6.99 -2.86
C GLN A 108 -0.15 -8.02 -3.37
N TRP A 109 -0.40 -8.65 -4.51
CA TRP A 109 0.41 -9.73 -5.04
C TRP A 109 1.57 -9.24 -5.90
N GLN A 110 2.53 -10.13 -6.11
CA GLN A 110 3.74 -9.87 -6.89
C GLN A 110 3.81 -10.79 -8.11
N GLY A 111 4.51 -10.34 -9.16
CA GLY A 111 4.89 -11.18 -10.28
C GLY A 111 3.72 -11.73 -11.10
N LYS A 112 3.85 -13.01 -11.50
CA LYS A 112 2.93 -13.64 -12.46
C LYS A 112 1.49 -13.76 -11.96
N ALA A 113 1.28 -14.00 -10.67
CA ALA A 113 -0.08 -14.14 -10.12
C ALA A 113 -0.91 -12.86 -10.29
N LYS A 114 -0.32 -11.69 -10.04
CA LYS A 114 -0.96 -10.40 -10.31
C LYS A 114 -1.32 -10.26 -11.78
N TRP A 115 -0.37 -10.55 -12.66
CA TRP A 115 -0.58 -10.44 -14.10
C TRP A 115 -1.70 -11.37 -14.60
N ASP A 116 -1.65 -12.65 -14.24
CA ASP A 116 -2.60 -13.66 -14.70
C ASP A 116 -4.05 -13.36 -14.29
N VAL A 117 -4.23 -12.73 -13.12
CA VAL A 117 -5.56 -12.33 -12.63
C VAL A 117 -6.04 -11.05 -13.30
N VAL A 118 -5.18 -10.04 -13.45
CA VAL A 118 -5.60 -8.69 -13.84
C VAL A 118 -5.58 -8.50 -15.37
N SER A 119 -4.62 -9.09 -16.09
CA SER A 119 -4.48 -8.85 -17.54
C SER A 119 -5.68 -9.23 -18.40
N PRO A 120 -6.54 -10.21 -18.06
CA PRO A 120 -7.78 -10.45 -18.80
C PRO A 120 -8.75 -9.28 -18.78
N MET A 121 -8.69 -8.42 -17.75
CA MET A 121 -9.56 -7.26 -17.56
C MET A 121 -9.05 -5.98 -18.27
N LEU A 122 -7.95 -6.05 -19.00
CA LEU A 122 -7.47 -4.94 -19.84
C LEU A 122 -8.37 -4.62 -21.03
N ASP A 123 -9.31 -5.50 -21.39
CA ASP A 123 -10.35 -5.28 -22.40
C ASP A 123 -11.74 -5.49 -21.80
N ASP A 124 -11.92 -5.15 -20.54
CA ASP A 124 -13.20 -5.31 -19.86
C ASP A 124 -14.26 -4.40 -20.48
N VAL A 125 -15.49 -4.91 -20.55
CA VAL A 125 -16.65 -4.15 -21.07
C VAL A 125 -17.03 -3.00 -20.13
N ASP A 126 -16.75 -3.14 -18.85
CA ASP A 126 -16.92 -2.10 -17.85
C ASP A 126 -15.67 -1.22 -17.81
N ARG A 127 -15.86 0.09 -18.03
CA ARG A 127 -14.75 1.04 -18.14
C ARG A 127 -13.98 1.25 -16.85
N ASP A 128 -14.64 1.13 -15.70
CA ASP A 128 -13.99 1.30 -14.39
C ASP A 128 -13.10 0.09 -14.09
N VAL A 129 -13.54 -1.11 -14.49
CA VAL A 129 -12.74 -2.34 -14.39
C VAL A 129 -11.53 -2.26 -15.33
N GLU A 130 -11.70 -1.86 -16.61
CA GLU A 130 -10.60 -1.67 -17.57
C GLU A 130 -9.58 -0.65 -17.04
N ALA A 131 -10.05 0.52 -16.60
CA ALA A 131 -9.21 1.58 -16.06
C ALA A 131 -8.40 1.11 -14.83
N GLN A 132 -9.05 0.42 -13.89
CA GLN A 132 -8.38 -0.09 -12.70
C GLN A 132 -7.37 -1.20 -13.07
N ALA A 133 -7.66 -2.05 -14.05
CA ALA A 133 -6.71 -3.05 -14.54
C ALA A 133 -5.46 -2.39 -15.14
N VAL A 134 -5.61 -1.32 -15.93
CA VAL A 134 -4.49 -0.54 -16.47
C VAL A 134 -3.66 0.05 -15.34
N ARG A 135 -4.29 0.74 -14.36
CA ARG A 135 -3.60 1.35 -13.21
C ARG A 135 -2.81 0.33 -12.40
N THR A 136 -3.38 -0.85 -12.20
CA THR A 136 -2.76 -1.93 -11.42
C THR A 136 -1.57 -2.57 -12.14
N LEU A 137 -1.61 -2.67 -13.46
CA LEU A 137 -0.55 -3.34 -14.22
C LEU A 137 0.53 -2.39 -14.73
N ILE A 138 0.26 -1.10 -14.93
CA ILE A 138 1.24 -0.16 -15.47
C ILE A 138 2.46 0.01 -14.56
N VAL A 139 2.31 -0.20 -13.26
CA VAL A 139 3.43 -0.16 -12.30
C VAL A 139 4.49 -1.23 -12.58
N LEU A 140 4.14 -2.25 -13.36
CA LEU A 140 5.05 -3.30 -13.80
C LEU A 140 5.81 -2.90 -15.08
N TRP A 141 5.37 -1.85 -15.79
CA TRP A 141 5.90 -1.43 -17.09
C TRP A 141 7.43 -1.41 -17.18
N PRO A 142 8.18 -0.84 -16.22
CA PRO A 142 9.63 -0.79 -16.30
C PRO A 142 10.33 -2.16 -16.28
N LYS A 143 9.58 -3.23 -15.93
CA LYS A 143 10.10 -4.61 -15.79
C LYS A 143 9.51 -5.56 -16.85
N LEU A 144 8.55 -5.09 -17.65
CA LEU A 144 7.90 -5.91 -18.66
C LEU A 144 8.70 -5.94 -19.96
N SER A 145 8.54 -7.01 -20.73
CA SER A 145 9.13 -7.19 -22.06
C SER A 145 8.26 -8.14 -22.91
N GLY A 146 8.45 -8.09 -24.24
CA GLY A 146 7.78 -8.98 -25.18
C GLY A 146 6.25 -8.95 -25.07
N GLU A 147 5.62 -10.10 -25.07
CA GLU A 147 4.16 -10.25 -25.09
C GLU A 147 3.41 -9.51 -23.96
N TYR A 148 4.06 -9.30 -22.81
CA TYR A 148 3.47 -8.54 -21.71
C TYR A 148 3.31 -7.06 -22.07
N LEU A 149 4.33 -6.46 -22.70
CA LEU A 149 4.25 -5.08 -23.20
C LEU A 149 3.27 -4.97 -24.36
N ASP A 150 3.30 -5.92 -25.30
CA ASP A 150 2.40 -5.95 -26.46
C ASP A 150 0.92 -6.02 -26.03
N ARG A 151 0.65 -6.66 -24.89
CA ARG A 151 -0.69 -6.76 -24.31
C ARG A 151 -1.10 -5.50 -23.56
N LEU A 152 -0.19 -4.87 -22.80
CA LEU A 152 -0.50 -3.73 -21.94
C LEU A 152 -0.51 -2.39 -22.69
N ALA A 153 0.37 -2.19 -23.67
CA ALA A 153 0.52 -0.93 -24.37
C ALA A 153 -0.78 -0.42 -25.02
N PRO A 154 -1.54 -1.23 -25.79
CA PRO A 154 -2.80 -0.77 -26.40
C PRO A 154 -3.86 -0.38 -25.35
N ALA A 155 -3.90 -1.05 -24.21
CA ALA A 155 -4.82 -0.73 -23.13
C ALA A 155 -4.47 0.61 -22.47
N ILE A 156 -3.17 0.89 -22.26
CA ILE A 156 -2.71 2.20 -21.80
C ILE A 156 -3.08 3.30 -22.77
N ASP A 157 -2.87 3.10 -24.08
CA ASP A 157 -3.19 4.10 -25.09
C ASP A 157 -4.69 4.42 -25.11
N ARG A 158 -5.54 3.40 -25.03
CA ARG A 158 -6.99 3.62 -24.88
C ARG A 158 -7.33 4.39 -23.61
N HIS A 159 -6.76 3.97 -22.48
CA HIS A 159 -7.00 4.62 -21.20
C HIS A 159 -6.60 6.11 -21.23
N LEU A 160 -5.44 6.44 -21.79
CA LEU A 160 -4.98 7.82 -21.95
C LEU A 160 -5.94 8.69 -22.78
N THR A 161 -6.62 8.12 -23.79
CA THR A 161 -7.62 8.85 -24.58
C THR A 161 -8.94 9.10 -23.85
N LEU A 162 -9.20 8.31 -22.79
CA LEU A 162 -10.43 8.40 -22.01
C LEU A 162 -10.26 9.26 -20.74
N LEU A 163 -9.03 9.62 -20.37
CA LEU A 163 -8.78 10.49 -19.22
C LEU A 163 -9.42 11.86 -19.41
N SER A 164 -10.05 12.35 -18.37
CA SER A 164 -10.63 13.69 -18.34
C SER A 164 -9.55 14.77 -18.57
N ASN A 165 -10.00 15.95 -19.06
CA ASN A 165 -9.13 17.12 -19.23
C ASN A 165 -9.24 18.05 -18.00
N ASP A 166 -9.12 17.45 -16.81
CA ASP A 166 -9.10 18.13 -15.53
C ASP A 166 -7.81 17.80 -14.78
N LEU A 167 -7.69 18.30 -13.56
CA LEU A 167 -6.50 18.08 -12.74
C LEU A 167 -6.23 16.58 -12.48
N ASP A 168 -7.27 15.80 -12.22
CA ASP A 168 -7.11 14.37 -11.92
C ASP A 168 -6.63 13.59 -13.14
N GLY A 169 -7.24 13.84 -14.31
CA GLY A 169 -6.81 13.20 -15.55
C GLY A 169 -5.39 13.61 -15.97
N ASP A 170 -5.00 14.85 -15.72
CA ASP A 170 -3.64 15.31 -16.04
C ASP A 170 -2.59 14.72 -15.10
N LEU A 171 -2.86 14.63 -13.80
CA LEU A 171 -1.96 13.98 -12.85
C LEU A 171 -1.81 12.48 -13.18
N GLU A 172 -2.90 11.81 -13.54
CA GLU A 172 -2.84 10.42 -13.97
C GLU A 172 -2.06 10.24 -15.28
N ARG A 173 -2.27 11.13 -16.25
CA ARG A 173 -1.51 11.13 -17.52
C ARG A 173 -0.02 11.32 -17.29
N ALA A 174 0.35 12.27 -16.44
CA ALA A 174 1.75 12.52 -16.09
C ALA A 174 2.39 11.32 -15.37
N TRP A 175 1.66 10.69 -14.46
CA TRP A 175 2.10 9.47 -13.78
C TRP A 175 2.32 8.31 -14.77
N ILE A 176 1.40 8.09 -15.71
CA ILE A 176 1.53 7.08 -16.77
C ILE A 176 2.79 7.35 -17.62
N TYR A 177 3.00 8.60 -18.03
CA TYR A 177 4.20 8.98 -18.80
C TYR A 177 5.47 8.76 -18.00
N THR A 178 5.47 9.03 -16.70
CA THR A 178 6.62 8.74 -15.81
C THR A 178 6.97 7.25 -15.84
N LEU A 179 5.99 6.36 -15.67
CA LEU A 179 6.19 4.91 -15.68
C LEU A 179 6.66 4.40 -17.05
N GLN A 180 6.25 5.06 -18.14
CA GLN A 180 6.70 4.77 -19.50
C GLN A 180 8.07 5.40 -19.84
N SER A 181 8.74 6.06 -18.87
CA SER A 181 10.00 6.81 -19.09
C SER A 181 9.87 7.96 -20.12
N LYS A 182 8.66 8.46 -20.34
CA LYS A 182 8.36 9.64 -21.16
C LYS A 182 8.51 10.91 -20.31
N PHE A 183 9.70 11.10 -19.72
CA PHE A 183 9.96 12.09 -18.67
C PHE A 183 9.65 13.53 -19.07
N GLN A 184 10.00 13.93 -20.28
CA GLN A 184 9.72 15.31 -20.77
C GLN A 184 8.21 15.60 -20.82
N GLN A 185 7.40 14.63 -21.24
CA GLN A 185 5.95 14.77 -21.31
C GLN A 185 5.33 14.83 -19.92
N ALA A 186 5.83 14.02 -18.99
CA ALA A 186 5.40 14.03 -17.60
C ALA A 186 5.73 15.36 -16.92
N GLU A 187 6.97 15.85 -17.08
CA GLU A 187 7.45 17.07 -16.45
C GLU A 187 6.65 18.32 -16.88
N LEU A 188 6.36 18.44 -18.17
CA LEU A 188 5.55 19.55 -18.68
C LEU A 188 4.17 19.63 -18.00
N ILE A 189 3.53 18.49 -17.77
CA ILE A 189 2.23 18.44 -17.09
C ILE A 189 2.39 18.75 -15.60
N TYR A 190 3.35 18.12 -14.91
CA TYR A 190 3.55 18.36 -13.49
C TYR A 190 3.90 19.82 -13.19
N LEU A 191 4.80 20.41 -13.98
CA LEU A 191 5.20 21.80 -13.82
C LEU A 191 4.03 22.75 -14.05
N ASP A 192 3.29 22.59 -15.17
CA ASP A 192 2.12 23.40 -15.46
C ASP A 192 1.07 23.32 -14.35
N ARG A 193 0.80 22.11 -13.86
CA ARG A 193 -0.18 21.94 -12.79
C ARG A 193 0.30 22.48 -11.45
N TYR A 194 1.59 22.36 -11.12
CA TYR A 194 2.15 22.94 -9.91
C TYR A 194 2.14 24.48 -9.91
N GLU A 195 2.41 25.08 -11.04
CA GLU A 195 2.37 26.56 -11.18
C GLU A 195 0.95 27.12 -11.11
N ASN A 196 -0.04 26.39 -11.63
CA ASN A 196 -1.42 26.87 -11.74
C ASN A 196 -2.36 26.35 -10.64
N HIS A 197 -1.99 25.29 -9.92
CA HIS A 197 -2.79 24.66 -8.86
C HIS A 197 -1.91 24.36 -7.64
N GLN A 198 -1.83 25.30 -6.72
CA GLN A 198 -1.05 25.15 -5.49
C GLN A 198 -1.81 24.27 -4.47
N GLU A 199 -1.92 22.99 -4.76
CA GLU A 199 -2.57 22.00 -3.90
C GLU A 199 -1.58 20.96 -3.39
N PRO A 200 -1.73 20.44 -2.15
CA PRO A 200 -0.84 19.42 -1.61
C PRO A 200 -0.64 18.21 -2.53
N ARG A 201 -1.71 17.70 -3.16
CA ARG A 201 -1.66 16.54 -4.04
C ARG A 201 -0.81 16.77 -5.30
N VAL A 202 -0.84 17.96 -5.86
CA VAL A 202 -0.02 18.34 -7.04
C VAL A 202 1.45 18.39 -6.66
N ALA A 203 1.77 19.05 -5.56
CA ALA A 203 3.14 19.14 -5.05
C ALA A 203 3.72 17.75 -4.73
N ILE A 204 2.92 16.87 -4.13
CA ILE A 204 3.33 15.48 -3.84
C ILE A 204 3.58 14.72 -5.13
N ALA A 205 2.66 14.78 -6.11
CA ALA A 205 2.79 14.10 -7.38
C ALA A 205 4.06 14.55 -8.15
N TYR A 206 4.30 15.85 -8.19
CA TYR A 206 5.49 16.40 -8.83
C TYR A 206 6.77 16.03 -8.08
N ALA A 207 6.76 16.07 -6.75
CA ALA A 207 7.91 15.64 -5.96
C ALA A 207 8.21 14.13 -6.13
N GLU A 208 7.20 13.28 -6.27
CA GLU A 208 7.40 11.85 -6.58
C GLU A 208 8.00 11.63 -7.97
N TYR A 209 7.59 12.43 -8.97
CA TYR A 209 8.23 12.42 -10.28
C TYR A 209 9.72 12.81 -10.19
N LEU A 210 10.02 13.95 -9.54
CA LEU A 210 11.40 14.44 -9.35
C LEU A 210 12.28 13.41 -8.63
N LYS A 211 11.73 12.76 -7.63
CA LYS A 211 12.38 11.62 -6.96
C LYS A 211 12.68 10.47 -7.95
N GLY A 212 11.78 10.19 -8.87
CA GLY A 212 11.95 9.14 -9.88
C GLY A 212 13.10 9.40 -10.85
N ILE A 213 13.52 10.66 -11.00
CA ILE A 213 14.67 11.09 -11.81
C ILE A 213 15.87 11.52 -10.96
N ASP A 214 15.91 11.12 -9.68
CA ASP A 214 16.98 11.39 -8.71
C ASP A 214 17.20 12.90 -8.38
N ASP A 215 16.20 13.76 -8.59
CA ASP A 215 16.21 15.19 -8.19
C ASP A 215 15.53 15.40 -6.83
N ASP A 216 16.16 14.88 -5.78
CA ASP A 216 15.69 14.99 -4.40
C ASP A 216 15.68 16.41 -3.86
N GLU A 217 16.62 17.25 -4.30
CA GLU A 217 16.74 18.63 -3.81
C GLU A 217 15.52 19.46 -4.27
N HIS A 218 15.18 19.36 -5.53
CA HIS A 218 14.02 20.04 -6.09
C HIS A 218 12.71 19.49 -5.51
N ALA A 219 12.57 18.16 -5.39
CA ALA A 219 11.43 17.54 -4.74
C ALA A 219 11.19 18.09 -3.32
N GLN A 220 12.25 18.19 -2.50
CA GLN A 220 12.15 18.77 -1.16
C GLN A 220 11.82 20.26 -1.16
N SER A 221 12.33 21.01 -2.14
CA SER A 221 12.02 22.44 -2.27
C SER A 221 10.52 22.67 -2.50
N ILE A 222 9.94 21.93 -3.43
CA ILE A 222 8.50 21.96 -3.74
C ILE A 222 7.66 21.60 -2.50
N LEU A 223 7.97 20.48 -1.84
CA LEU A 223 7.24 20.06 -0.64
C LEU A 223 7.34 21.08 0.50
N LYS A 224 8.51 21.68 0.72
CA LYS A 224 8.71 22.71 1.76
C LYS A 224 7.94 23.99 1.44
N GLN A 225 7.96 24.42 0.19
CA GLN A 225 7.25 25.63 -0.24
C GLN A 225 5.75 25.45 -0.07
N THR A 226 5.20 24.31 -0.50
CA THR A 226 3.76 24.03 -0.36
C THR A 226 3.36 23.89 1.11
N LEU A 227 4.23 23.38 1.99
CA LEU A 227 3.98 23.30 3.43
C LEU A 227 3.88 24.68 4.11
N ILE A 228 4.37 25.75 3.52
CA ILE A 228 4.19 27.12 4.04
C ILE A 228 2.70 27.51 3.95
N GLU A 229 2.04 27.12 2.87
CA GLU A 229 0.64 27.43 2.62
C GLU A 229 -0.31 26.40 3.26
N PHE A 230 0.13 25.15 3.34
CA PHE A 230 -0.65 24.04 3.88
C PHE A 230 0.08 23.35 5.06
N PRO A 231 0.32 24.07 6.19
CA PRO A 231 1.13 23.54 7.31
C PRO A 231 0.51 22.36 8.02
N GLU A 232 -0.80 22.13 7.89
CA GLU A 232 -1.54 21.03 8.50
C GLU A 232 -1.77 19.86 7.53
N SER A 233 -1.12 19.85 6.37
CA SER A 233 -1.21 18.73 5.44
C SER A 233 -0.36 17.55 5.91
N ALA A 234 -0.97 16.53 6.49
CA ALA A 234 -0.31 15.30 6.90
C ALA A 234 0.43 14.62 5.74
N ALA A 235 -0.18 14.62 4.55
CA ALA A 235 0.40 14.04 3.35
C ALA A 235 1.70 14.73 2.91
N LEU A 236 1.77 16.07 2.97
CA LEU A 236 3.01 16.82 2.69
C LEU A 236 4.10 16.52 3.72
N HIS A 237 3.73 16.47 5.01
CA HIS A 237 4.67 16.09 6.06
C HIS A 237 5.20 14.68 5.83
N TYR A 238 4.34 13.73 5.47
CA TYR A 238 4.71 12.36 5.19
C TYR A 238 5.68 12.26 4.00
N SER A 239 5.33 12.86 2.86
CA SER A 239 6.15 12.86 1.64
C SER A 239 7.53 13.49 1.88
N LEU A 240 7.58 14.63 2.59
CA LEU A 240 8.85 15.26 2.97
C LEU A 240 9.65 14.39 3.95
N GLY A 241 8.99 13.71 4.88
CA GLY A 241 9.60 12.75 5.80
C GLY A 241 10.26 11.58 5.06
N LEU A 242 9.57 11.01 4.07
CA LEU A 242 10.11 9.93 3.23
C LEU A 242 11.29 10.41 2.37
N SER A 243 11.22 11.64 1.84
CA SER A 243 12.33 12.21 1.10
C SER A 243 13.58 12.39 1.97
N TYR A 244 13.43 12.87 3.23
CA TYR A 244 14.53 12.93 4.18
C TYR A 244 15.09 11.55 4.54
N LEU A 245 14.24 10.51 4.68
CA LEU A 245 14.71 9.14 4.92
C LEU A 245 15.61 8.64 3.80
N ARG A 246 15.23 8.91 2.55
CA ARG A 246 15.97 8.45 1.37
C ARG A 246 17.38 9.03 1.31
N ILE A 247 17.56 10.29 1.67
CA ILE A 247 18.88 10.94 1.71
C ILE A 247 19.64 10.76 3.04
N GLY A 248 19.09 9.96 3.99
CA GLY A 248 19.74 9.64 5.25
C GLY A 248 19.56 10.67 6.37
N GLU A 249 18.76 11.71 6.18
CA GLU A 249 18.50 12.78 7.16
C GLU A 249 17.46 12.33 8.21
N ARG A 250 17.80 11.26 8.97
CA ARG A 250 16.89 10.51 9.84
C ARG A 250 16.14 11.38 10.87
N MET A 251 16.82 12.34 11.51
CA MET A 251 16.19 13.20 12.51
C MET A 251 15.20 14.21 11.90
N LYS A 252 15.45 14.66 10.67
CA LYS A 252 14.49 15.49 9.93
C LYS A 252 13.29 14.66 9.50
N ALA A 253 13.54 13.44 9.03
CA ALA A 253 12.49 12.48 8.69
C ALA A 253 11.60 12.17 9.89
N LEU A 254 12.20 11.84 11.05
CA LEU A 254 11.45 11.51 12.28
C LEU A 254 10.47 12.62 12.66
N ARG A 255 10.93 13.89 12.64
CA ARG A 255 10.05 15.04 12.95
C ARG A 255 8.89 15.16 11.97
N ARG A 256 9.14 15.01 10.68
CA ARG A 256 8.11 15.13 9.64
C ARG A 256 7.11 13.98 9.70
N LEU A 257 7.57 12.76 9.89
CA LEU A 257 6.72 11.57 10.03
C LEU A 257 5.87 11.63 11.31
N ARG A 258 6.44 12.16 12.41
CA ARG A 258 5.67 12.42 13.62
C ARG A 258 4.53 13.39 13.36
N ASN A 259 4.81 14.53 12.72
CA ASN A 259 3.80 15.53 12.40
C ASN A 259 2.69 14.92 11.52
N ALA A 260 3.04 14.09 10.52
CA ALA A 260 2.06 13.42 9.69
C ALA A 260 1.12 12.51 10.51
N TYR A 261 1.70 11.72 11.43
CA TYR A 261 0.91 10.85 12.30
C TYR A 261 0.07 11.64 13.32
N GLU A 262 0.61 12.72 13.91
CA GLU A 262 -0.15 13.55 14.86
C GLU A 262 -1.33 14.28 14.21
N LEU A 263 -1.21 14.67 12.92
CA LEU A 263 -2.27 15.30 12.14
C LEU A 263 -3.36 14.30 11.71
N GLU A 264 -2.97 13.07 11.37
CA GLU A 264 -3.89 12.01 10.92
C GLU A 264 -3.56 10.69 11.62
N SER A 265 -3.82 10.61 12.92
CA SER A 265 -3.49 9.44 13.75
C SER A 265 -4.21 8.15 13.36
N MET A 266 -5.36 8.27 12.70
CA MET A 266 -6.09 7.13 12.13
C MET A 266 -5.46 6.57 10.85
N ASN A 267 -4.45 7.22 10.29
CA ASN A 267 -3.74 6.71 9.13
C ASN A 267 -2.66 5.70 9.57
N GLY A 268 -2.98 4.41 9.45
CA GLY A 268 -2.08 3.33 9.86
C GLY A 268 -0.71 3.35 9.19
N SER A 269 -0.63 3.82 7.93
CA SER A 269 0.65 3.93 7.21
C SER A 269 1.55 5.02 7.77
N TYR A 270 0.98 6.16 8.17
CA TYR A 270 1.73 7.23 8.82
C TYR A 270 2.25 6.77 10.18
N GLY A 271 1.38 6.14 10.98
CA GLY A 271 1.76 5.57 12.26
C GLY A 271 2.85 4.50 12.14
N TYR A 272 2.68 3.56 11.21
CA TYR A 272 3.65 2.49 10.99
C TYR A 272 5.03 3.03 10.60
N THR A 273 5.08 3.99 9.66
CA THR A 273 6.35 4.56 9.19
C THR A 273 7.02 5.39 10.29
N TYR A 274 6.25 6.20 11.02
CA TYR A 274 6.77 6.95 12.16
C TYR A 274 7.30 6.04 13.24
N ALA A 275 6.53 5.04 13.70
CA ALA A 275 6.93 4.11 14.75
C ALA A 275 8.18 3.30 14.36
N THR A 276 8.28 2.88 13.09
CA THR A 276 9.45 2.15 12.59
C THR A 276 10.73 2.96 12.74
N LEU A 277 10.68 4.26 12.47
CA LEU A 277 11.84 5.14 12.64
C LEU A 277 12.05 5.54 14.10
N ALA A 278 10.96 5.79 14.84
CA ALA A 278 11.01 6.17 16.25
C ALA A 278 11.63 5.08 17.14
N ARG A 279 11.43 3.81 16.81
CA ARG A 279 11.94 2.65 17.56
C ARG A 279 13.44 2.71 17.88
N GLU A 280 14.22 3.41 17.08
CA GLU A 280 15.68 3.55 17.29
C GLU A 280 16.03 4.54 18.40
N HIS A 281 15.12 5.46 18.73
CA HIS A 281 15.38 6.57 19.64
C HIS A 281 14.39 6.64 20.81
N ASP A 282 13.17 6.15 20.59
CA ASP A 282 12.06 6.18 21.54
C ASP A 282 11.19 4.94 21.34
N VAL A 283 11.63 3.85 21.94
CA VAL A 283 10.98 2.54 21.81
C VAL A 283 9.57 2.54 22.40
N GLU A 284 9.34 3.30 23.48
CA GLU A 284 8.03 3.40 24.13
C GLU A 284 7.00 4.12 23.24
N ALA A 285 7.43 5.20 22.57
CA ALA A 285 6.60 5.86 21.57
C ALA A 285 6.25 4.90 20.42
N ALA A 286 7.21 4.12 19.93
CA ALA A 286 6.96 3.15 18.88
C ALA A 286 5.96 2.07 19.29
N ILE A 287 6.10 1.48 20.49
CA ILE A 287 5.16 0.51 21.06
C ILE A 287 3.75 1.09 21.15
N THR A 288 3.64 2.32 21.65
CA THR A 288 2.36 3.02 21.81
C THR A 288 1.67 3.20 20.45
N VAL A 289 2.41 3.66 19.45
CA VAL A 289 1.87 3.89 18.11
C VAL A 289 1.49 2.57 17.42
N TYR A 290 2.35 1.54 17.47
CA TYR A 290 2.01 0.24 16.88
C TYR A 290 0.77 -0.39 17.50
N ARG A 291 0.60 -0.24 18.83
CA ARG A 291 -0.59 -0.73 19.52
C ARG A 291 -1.84 0.02 19.06
N ALA A 292 -1.77 1.35 18.95
CA ALA A 292 -2.89 2.16 18.50
C ALA A 292 -3.32 1.78 17.06
N ILE A 293 -2.38 1.78 16.09
CA ILE A 293 -2.73 1.46 14.70
C ILE A 293 -3.18 0.00 14.52
N TYR A 294 -2.72 -0.92 15.38
CA TYR A 294 -3.23 -2.29 15.34
C TYR A 294 -4.68 -2.37 15.88
N GLN A 295 -4.99 -1.65 16.95
CA GLN A 295 -6.36 -1.58 17.49
C GLN A 295 -7.36 -1.03 16.47
N ASP A 296 -6.93 -0.04 15.66
CA ASP A 296 -7.78 0.61 14.68
C ASP A 296 -7.94 -0.20 13.37
N HIS A 297 -6.93 -0.95 12.97
CA HIS A 297 -6.87 -1.58 11.64
C HIS A 297 -6.82 -3.10 11.66
N GLU A 298 -6.51 -3.73 12.79
CA GLU A 298 -6.37 -5.19 12.96
C GLU A 298 -5.43 -5.87 11.94
N GLN A 299 -4.48 -5.11 11.36
CA GLN A 299 -3.56 -5.67 10.35
C GLN A 299 -2.45 -6.50 11.02
N PRO A 300 -2.24 -7.77 10.59
CA PRO A 300 -1.21 -8.62 11.17
C PRO A 300 0.21 -8.04 11.11
N ALA A 301 0.51 -7.19 10.11
CA ALA A 301 1.79 -6.51 9.97
C ALA A 301 2.06 -5.54 11.13
N TYR A 302 1.04 -4.83 11.60
CA TYR A 302 1.16 -3.91 12.75
C TYR A 302 1.36 -4.67 14.05
N LEU A 303 0.65 -5.79 14.24
CA LEU A 303 0.84 -6.67 15.39
C LEU A 303 2.24 -7.30 15.39
N TYR A 304 2.71 -7.75 14.23
CA TYR A 304 4.09 -8.25 14.08
C TYR A 304 5.12 -7.20 14.52
N ALA A 305 4.98 -5.96 14.03
CA ALA A 305 5.88 -4.86 14.38
C ALA A 305 5.83 -4.51 15.88
N LEU A 306 4.64 -4.58 16.50
CA LEU A 306 4.48 -4.42 17.94
C LEU A 306 5.21 -5.52 18.72
N CYS A 307 4.98 -6.81 18.38
CA CYS A 307 5.60 -7.94 19.06
C CYS A 307 7.14 -7.92 18.91
N ASP A 308 7.63 -7.62 17.70
CA ASP A 308 9.07 -7.45 17.43
C ASP A 308 9.69 -6.33 18.27
N THR A 309 8.96 -5.20 18.39
CA THR A 309 9.44 -4.06 19.18
C THR A 309 9.46 -4.37 20.67
N LEU A 310 8.45 -5.06 21.22
CA LEU A 310 8.42 -5.51 22.60
C LEU A 310 9.60 -6.45 22.91
N LEU A 311 9.87 -7.41 22.01
CA LEU A 311 10.99 -8.35 22.15
C LEU A 311 12.35 -7.64 22.12
N VAL A 312 12.54 -6.68 21.20
CA VAL A 312 13.75 -5.84 21.14
C VAL A 312 13.96 -5.06 22.42
N ALA A 313 12.87 -4.53 22.99
CA ALA A 313 12.87 -3.76 24.23
C ALA A 313 13.09 -4.63 25.50
N GLY A 314 13.06 -5.96 25.36
CA GLY A 314 13.11 -6.89 26.51
C GLY A 314 11.85 -6.85 27.36
N GLN A 315 10.73 -6.37 26.80
CA GLN A 315 9.43 -6.32 27.46
C GLN A 315 8.65 -7.63 27.27
N ASP A 316 7.63 -7.86 28.09
CA ASP A 316 6.77 -9.03 27.96
C ASP A 316 5.95 -8.96 26.66
N ALA A 317 6.23 -9.87 25.75
CA ALA A 317 5.56 -10.01 24.47
C ALA A 317 4.62 -11.23 24.41
N ASN A 318 4.39 -11.95 25.51
CA ASN A 318 3.65 -13.23 25.48
C ASN A 318 2.24 -13.09 24.95
N GLN A 319 1.49 -12.07 25.41
CA GLN A 319 0.14 -11.81 24.92
C GLN A 319 0.13 -11.41 23.44
N CYS A 320 1.07 -10.55 23.03
CA CYS A 320 1.22 -10.11 21.65
C CYS A 320 1.52 -11.31 20.71
N LEU A 321 2.44 -12.18 21.13
CA LEU A 321 2.80 -13.36 20.35
C LEU A 321 1.66 -14.38 20.26
N ALA A 322 0.89 -14.58 21.34
CA ALA A 322 -0.29 -15.45 21.31
C ALA A 322 -1.36 -14.93 20.34
N GLU A 323 -1.57 -13.60 20.32
CA GLU A 323 -2.48 -12.98 19.39
C GLU A 323 -1.95 -13.07 17.94
N LEU A 324 -0.66 -12.84 17.73
CA LEU A 324 -0.02 -12.96 16.41
C LEU A 324 -0.11 -14.38 15.85
N GLU A 325 -0.04 -15.43 16.68
CA GLU A 325 -0.24 -16.82 16.27
C GLU A 325 -1.64 -17.08 15.71
N SER A 326 -2.63 -16.32 16.14
CA SER A 326 -4.01 -16.46 15.65
C SER A 326 -4.27 -15.80 14.29
N VAL A 327 -3.40 -14.85 13.87
CA VAL A 327 -3.64 -14.03 12.68
C VAL A 327 -2.53 -14.09 11.63
N ALA A 328 -1.38 -14.70 11.96
CA ALA A 328 -0.21 -14.81 11.09
C ALA A 328 0.22 -16.27 10.88
N PRO A 329 0.89 -16.61 9.76
CA PRO A 329 1.42 -17.94 9.51
C PRO A 329 2.41 -18.38 10.61
N GLN A 330 2.33 -19.66 11.02
CA GLN A 330 3.16 -20.20 12.11
C GLN A 330 4.67 -20.08 11.87
N ASP A 331 5.11 -20.17 10.63
CA ASP A 331 6.53 -20.01 10.27
C ASP A 331 7.03 -18.59 10.52
N VAL A 332 6.18 -17.58 10.31
CA VAL A 332 6.49 -16.16 10.58
C VAL A 332 6.69 -15.93 12.08
N VAL A 333 5.74 -16.43 12.90
CA VAL A 333 5.81 -16.29 14.36
C VAL A 333 6.98 -17.09 14.94
N SER A 334 7.22 -18.29 14.44
CA SER A 334 8.35 -19.14 14.86
C SER A 334 9.70 -18.47 14.53
N LYS A 335 9.81 -17.83 13.38
CA LYS A 335 11.01 -17.06 13.02
C LYS A 335 11.21 -15.86 13.94
N LEU A 336 10.14 -15.13 14.25
CA LEU A 336 10.20 -14.00 15.18
C LEU A 336 10.68 -14.45 16.57
N LYS A 337 10.08 -15.50 17.14
CA LYS A 337 10.48 -16.06 18.42
C LYS A 337 11.95 -16.48 18.45
N LYS A 338 12.43 -17.14 17.39
CA LYS A 338 13.83 -17.61 17.28
C LYS A 338 14.85 -16.46 17.23
N LEU A 339 14.47 -15.30 16.70
CA LEU A 339 15.38 -14.15 16.63
C LEU A 339 15.80 -13.64 18.02
N TYR A 340 14.96 -13.83 19.02
CA TYR A 340 15.12 -13.30 20.39
C TYR A 340 15.28 -14.38 21.48
N GLN A 341 15.29 -15.68 21.12
CA GLN A 341 15.64 -16.73 22.07
C GLN A 341 17.13 -16.68 22.36
N PRO A 342 17.55 -16.66 23.66
CA PRO A 342 18.97 -16.80 23.98
C PRO A 342 19.45 -18.20 23.54
N ASN A 343 20.58 -18.25 22.85
CA ASN A 343 21.30 -19.50 22.54
C ASN A 343 21.76 -20.17 23.82
#